data_15d25cba043e260f5bd38a4fd32e63cb
#
_entry.id   15d25cba043e260f5bd38a4fd32e63cb
#
_cell.length_a   1.000
_cell.length_b   1.000
_cell.length_c   1.000
_cell.angle_alpha   90.00
_cell.angle_beta   90.00
_cell.angle_gamma   90.00
#
_symmetry.space_group_name_H-M   'P 1'
#
loop_
_entity.id
_entity.type
_entity.pdbx_description
1 polymer ?
#
loop_
_entity_poly.entity_id
_entity_poly.type
_entity_poly.pdbx_seq_one_letter_code
_entity_poly.pdbx_strand_id
1 'polypeptide(L)'
;MAGALLDQLDPEEIATAQQILGRTESAGQDRMHTLHAAYRRSGVASDLEVYPHLWAGVGLVRGGAGTALVGSHAQVADLIEEYASLGISEFILSGYPHLEEAYWFGEGVLPELRRRGVWEPAGAERELEVAGYGRS
;
A
#
# COMPACT_ATOMS: atom_id res chain seq x y z
N MET A 1 7.34 4.94 -11.13
CA MET A 1 8.05 4.85 -9.83
C MET A 1 8.28 3.41 -9.38
N ALA A 2 7.28 2.53 -9.39
CA ALA A 2 7.46 1.13 -8.98
C ALA A 2 8.49 0.34 -9.83
N GLY A 3 8.56 0.57 -11.14
CA GLY A 3 9.58 -0.04 -12.01
C GLY A 3 11.01 0.36 -11.67
N ALA A 4 11.24 1.60 -11.23
CA ALA A 4 12.56 2.09 -10.86
C ALA A 4 13.13 1.42 -9.59
N LEU A 5 12.28 0.87 -8.72
CA LEU A 5 12.70 0.08 -7.56
C LEU A 5 13.23 -1.29 -7.98
N LEU A 6 12.63 -1.92 -8.98
CA LEU A 6 13.11 -3.22 -9.49
C LEU A 6 14.40 -3.09 -10.28
N ASP A 7 14.58 -1.97 -11.02
CA ASP A 7 15.81 -1.70 -11.79
C ASP A 7 17.04 -1.47 -10.89
N GLN A 8 16.83 -1.18 -9.59
CA GLN A 8 17.87 -0.99 -8.59
C GLN A 8 18.22 -2.26 -7.79
N LEU A 9 17.46 -3.32 -7.96
CA LEU A 9 17.66 -4.57 -7.22
C LEU A 9 18.54 -5.52 -8.05
N ASP A 10 19.58 -6.04 -7.40
CA ASP A 10 20.40 -7.09 -7.98
C ASP A 10 19.58 -8.38 -8.15
N PRO A 11 19.56 -9.00 -9.34
CA PRO A 11 18.91 -10.28 -9.57
C PRO A 11 19.34 -11.39 -8.59
N GLU A 12 20.59 -11.37 -8.12
CA GLU A 12 21.09 -12.32 -7.11
C GLU A 12 20.48 -12.06 -5.72
N GLU A 13 20.26 -10.80 -5.36
CA GLU A 13 19.58 -10.43 -4.11
C GLU A 13 18.12 -10.88 -4.12
N ILE A 14 17.43 -10.69 -5.25
CA ILE A 14 16.05 -11.18 -5.44
C ILE A 14 15.99 -12.70 -5.33
N ALA A 15 16.92 -13.42 -5.99
CA ALA A 15 16.97 -14.87 -5.95
C ALA A 15 17.26 -15.40 -4.53
N THR A 16 18.16 -14.76 -3.81
CA THR A 16 18.52 -15.11 -2.43
C THR A 16 17.35 -14.86 -1.48
N ALA A 17 16.69 -13.71 -1.59
CA ALA A 17 15.50 -13.39 -0.80
C ALA A 17 14.38 -14.42 -1.06
N GLN A 18 14.12 -14.76 -2.30
CA GLN A 18 13.12 -15.77 -2.67
C GLN A 18 13.45 -17.19 -2.14
N GLN A 19 14.73 -17.55 -2.11
CA GLN A 19 15.14 -18.84 -1.53
C GLN A 19 14.92 -18.89 -0.02
N ILE A 20 15.17 -17.80 0.69
CA ILE A 20 14.91 -17.68 2.13
C ILE A 20 13.40 -17.72 2.41
N LEU A 21 12.63 -16.97 1.65
CA LEU A 21 11.17 -16.88 1.77
C LEU A 21 10.48 -18.21 1.45
N GLY A 22 10.99 -18.96 0.46
CA GLY A 22 10.47 -20.27 0.07
C GLY A 22 10.64 -21.38 1.11
N ARG A 23 11.41 -21.13 2.19
CA ARG A 23 11.56 -22.07 3.33
C ARG A 23 10.53 -21.84 4.44
N THR A 24 9.70 -20.79 4.32
CA THR A 24 8.72 -20.46 5.33
C THR A 24 7.35 -21.02 4.92
N GLU A 25 6.88 -22.03 5.63
CA GLU A 25 5.54 -22.60 5.41
C GLU A 25 4.47 -21.67 6.02
N SER A 26 3.95 -20.73 5.24
CA SER A 26 2.82 -19.90 5.64
C SER A 26 1.86 -19.67 4.48
N ALA A 27 0.55 -19.63 4.77
CA ALA A 27 -0.48 -19.34 3.77
C ALA A 27 -0.28 -17.97 3.08
N GLY A 28 0.33 -17.00 3.78
CA GLY A 28 0.69 -15.70 3.21
C GLY A 28 1.79 -15.81 2.15
N GLN A 29 2.79 -16.65 2.39
CA GLN A 29 3.86 -16.91 1.43
C GLN A 29 3.33 -17.61 0.18
N ASP A 30 2.47 -18.61 0.32
CA ASP A 30 1.88 -19.33 -0.82
C ASP A 30 1.05 -18.38 -1.69
N ARG A 31 0.32 -17.44 -1.08
CA ARG A 31 -0.41 -16.39 -1.80
C ARG A 31 0.53 -15.48 -2.57
N MET A 32 1.61 -15.01 -1.95
CA MET A 32 2.62 -14.20 -2.61
C MET A 32 3.30 -14.95 -3.75
N HIS A 33 3.58 -16.25 -3.58
CA HIS A 33 4.09 -17.09 -4.66
C HIS A 33 3.14 -17.15 -5.86
N THR A 34 1.84 -17.22 -5.61
CA THR A 34 0.81 -17.21 -6.66
C THR A 34 0.76 -15.86 -7.38
N LEU A 35 0.78 -14.75 -6.65
CA LEU A 35 0.78 -13.39 -7.20
C LEU A 35 2.02 -13.12 -8.07
N HIS A 36 3.18 -13.68 -7.72
CA HIS A 36 4.41 -13.53 -8.48
C HIS A 36 4.54 -14.48 -9.68
N ALA A 37 3.61 -15.41 -9.89
CA ALA A 37 3.74 -16.45 -10.89
C ALA A 37 3.82 -15.92 -12.34
N ALA A 38 3.12 -14.83 -12.65
CA ALA A 38 3.19 -14.18 -13.95
C ALA A 38 4.57 -13.55 -14.18
N TYR A 39 5.04 -12.75 -13.24
CA TYR A 39 6.34 -12.10 -13.29
C TYR A 39 7.50 -13.12 -13.40
N ARG A 40 7.46 -14.23 -12.66
CA ARG A 40 8.50 -15.28 -12.76
C ARG A 40 8.60 -15.90 -14.13
N ARG A 41 7.52 -15.93 -14.90
CA ARG A 41 7.50 -16.47 -16.27
C ARG A 41 8.00 -15.46 -17.28
N SER A 42 7.62 -14.20 -17.14
CA SER A 42 7.84 -13.14 -18.12
C SER A 42 9.07 -12.28 -17.84
N GLY A 43 9.40 -12.07 -16.57
CA GLY A 43 10.38 -11.06 -16.13
C GLY A 43 9.90 -9.61 -16.32
N VAL A 44 8.61 -9.40 -16.63
CA VAL A 44 8.07 -8.08 -16.94
C VAL A 44 7.44 -7.46 -15.69
N ALA A 45 7.91 -6.29 -15.28
CA ALA A 45 7.49 -5.61 -14.06
C ALA A 45 5.99 -5.30 -13.99
N SER A 46 5.33 -5.09 -15.13
CA SER A 46 3.87 -4.89 -15.18
C SER A 46 3.07 -6.11 -14.70
N ASP A 47 3.63 -7.32 -14.79
CA ASP A 47 2.96 -8.54 -14.32
C ASP A 47 2.93 -8.66 -12.79
N LEU A 48 3.55 -7.71 -12.09
CA LEU A 48 3.44 -7.55 -10.63
C LEU A 48 2.23 -6.68 -10.22
N GLU A 49 1.60 -5.97 -11.15
CA GLU A 49 0.33 -5.31 -10.90
C GLU A 49 -0.80 -6.35 -10.95
N VAL A 50 -1.19 -6.82 -9.78
CA VAL A 50 -2.14 -7.93 -9.61
C VAL A 50 -3.60 -7.48 -9.60
N TYR A 51 -3.82 -6.19 -9.45
CA TYR A 51 -5.09 -5.47 -9.57
C TYR A 51 -4.74 -4.02 -9.90
N PRO A 52 -5.63 -3.24 -10.55
CA PRO A 52 -5.34 -1.83 -10.84
C PRO A 52 -4.80 -1.09 -9.63
N HIS A 53 -3.59 -0.53 -9.74
CA HIS A 53 -2.88 0.19 -8.69
C HIS A 53 -2.47 -0.65 -7.46
N LEU A 54 -2.58 -1.97 -7.51
CA LEU A 54 -2.16 -2.90 -6.48
C LEU A 54 -0.97 -3.75 -6.97
N TRP A 55 0.19 -3.48 -6.40
CA TRP A 55 1.46 -4.04 -6.86
C TRP A 55 2.06 -5.04 -5.87
N ALA A 56 2.40 -6.24 -6.37
CA ALA A 56 2.91 -7.34 -5.55
C ALA A 56 4.44 -7.37 -5.41
N GLY A 57 5.16 -6.45 -6.06
CA GLY A 57 6.63 -6.50 -6.12
C GLY A 57 7.35 -6.31 -4.79
N VAL A 58 6.72 -5.70 -3.79
CA VAL A 58 7.31 -5.56 -2.45
C VAL A 58 7.60 -6.93 -1.84
N GLY A 59 6.74 -7.92 -2.08
CA GLY A 59 6.91 -9.28 -1.59
C GLY A 59 8.06 -10.07 -2.23
N LEU A 60 8.67 -9.56 -3.31
CA LEU A 60 9.86 -10.18 -3.91
C LEU A 60 11.12 -10.00 -3.06
N VAL A 61 11.20 -8.88 -2.33
CA VAL A 61 12.41 -8.47 -1.62
C VAL A 61 12.23 -8.41 -0.10
N ARG A 62 10.99 -8.38 0.36
CA ARG A 62 10.68 -8.25 1.78
C ARG A 62 9.69 -9.33 2.23
N GLY A 63 10.15 -10.20 3.13
CA GLY A 63 9.29 -11.22 3.75
C GLY A 63 8.17 -10.58 4.58
N GLY A 64 6.98 -11.20 4.52
CA GLY A 64 5.81 -10.77 5.27
C GLY A 64 5.08 -9.56 4.71
N ALA A 65 5.66 -8.83 3.76
CA ALA A 65 4.96 -7.76 3.07
C ALA A 65 4.00 -8.35 2.03
N GLY A 66 2.80 -7.80 1.99
CA GLY A 66 1.81 -8.16 0.97
C GLY A 66 2.01 -7.35 -0.31
N THR A 67 0.97 -6.61 -0.67
CA THR A 67 0.92 -5.74 -1.83
C THR A 67 1.12 -4.28 -1.45
N ALA A 68 1.51 -3.44 -2.39
CA ALA A 68 1.59 -2.00 -2.24
C ALA A 68 0.51 -1.31 -3.06
N LEU A 69 -0.08 -0.24 -2.52
CA LEU A 69 -0.94 0.67 -3.26
C LEU A 69 -0.03 1.63 -4.04
N VAL A 70 -0.14 1.64 -5.36
CA VAL A 70 0.76 2.41 -6.24
C VAL A 70 -0.05 3.23 -7.24
N GLY A 71 0.11 4.55 -7.19
CA GLY A 71 -0.60 5.44 -8.09
C GLY A 71 -0.52 6.89 -7.67
N SER A 72 -1.35 7.73 -8.27
CA SER A 72 -1.62 9.09 -7.78
C SER A 72 -2.35 9.05 -6.45
N HIS A 73 -2.37 10.16 -5.72
CA HIS A 73 -3.11 10.26 -4.45
C HIS A 73 -4.59 9.87 -4.61
N ALA A 74 -5.22 10.26 -5.73
CA ALA A 74 -6.61 9.90 -6.03
C ALA A 74 -6.77 8.39 -6.25
N GLN A 75 -5.86 7.74 -6.99
CA GLN A 75 -5.92 6.30 -7.25
C GLN A 75 -5.67 5.46 -5.99
N VAL A 76 -4.78 5.92 -5.12
CA VAL A 76 -4.57 5.28 -3.80
C VAL A 76 -5.82 5.45 -2.93
N ALA A 77 -6.43 6.64 -2.94
CA ALA A 77 -7.69 6.89 -2.23
C ALA A 77 -8.82 6.01 -2.76
N ASP A 78 -8.92 5.80 -4.10
CA ASP A 78 -9.92 4.91 -4.71
C ASP A 78 -9.82 3.48 -4.15
N LEU A 79 -8.60 2.94 -4.05
CA LEU A 79 -8.38 1.60 -3.49
C LEU A 79 -8.72 1.51 -1.99
N ILE A 80 -8.35 2.52 -1.21
CA ILE A 80 -8.71 2.57 0.22
C ILE A 80 -10.23 2.59 0.39
N GLU A 81 -10.92 3.38 -0.42
CA GLU A 81 -12.38 3.46 -0.44
C GLU A 81 -13.03 2.13 -0.84
N GLU A 82 -12.46 1.45 -1.85
CA GLU A 82 -12.89 0.12 -2.26
C GLU A 82 -12.75 -0.89 -1.10
N TYR A 83 -11.60 -0.94 -0.42
CA TYR A 83 -11.41 -1.79 0.76
C TYR A 83 -12.38 -1.44 1.90
N ALA A 84 -12.63 -0.15 2.14
CA ALA A 84 -13.60 0.29 3.14
C ALA A 84 -15.02 -0.19 2.80
N SER A 85 -15.40 -0.18 1.52
CA SER A 85 -16.70 -0.68 1.06
C SER A 85 -16.88 -2.18 1.29
N LEU A 86 -15.79 -2.94 1.39
CA LEU A 86 -15.78 -4.36 1.75
C LEU A 86 -15.85 -4.62 3.26
N GLY A 87 -15.94 -3.56 4.08
CA GLY A 87 -16.07 -3.63 5.53
C GLY A 87 -14.74 -3.51 6.30
N ILE A 88 -13.64 -3.15 5.63
CA ILE A 88 -12.37 -2.84 6.30
C ILE A 88 -12.46 -1.43 6.88
N SER A 89 -12.40 -1.31 8.21
CA SER A 89 -12.52 -0.04 8.94
C SER A 89 -11.19 0.53 9.43
N GLU A 90 -10.14 -0.28 9.48
CA GLU A 90 -8.83 0.13 9.94
C GLU A 90 -7.74 -0.32 8.96
N PHE A 91 -6.77 0.59 8.72
CA PHE A 91 -5.65 0.34 7.83
C PHE A 91 -4.34 0.60 8.56
N ILE A 92 -3.47 -0.40 8.59
CA ILE A 92 -2.07 -0.23 9.00
C ILE A 92 -1.24 -0.09 7.75
N LEU A 93 -0.77 1.11 7.49
CA LEU A 93 0.00 1.44 6.30
C LEU A 93 1.50 1.47 6.62
N SER A 94 2.28 0.99 5.69
CA SER A 94 3.74 1.00 5.75
C SER A 94 4.28 1.47 4.41
N GLY A 95 5.29 2.30 4.43
CA GLY A 95 5.94 2.82 3.23
C GLY A 95 7.45 2.71 3.31
N TYR A 96 8.14 2.88 2.19
CA TYR A 96 9.59 2.94 2.14
C TYR A 96 10.03 3.93 1.04
N PRO A 97 10.80 4.96 1.38
CA PRO A 97 11.31 5.35 2.72
C PRO A 97 10.16 5.78 3.66
N HIS A 98 10.24 5.40 4.95
CA HIS A 98 9.11 5.53 5.88
C HIS A 98 8.65 6.97 6.07
N LEU A 99 9.58 7.91 6.21
CA LEU A 99 9.27 9.31 6.52
C LEU A 99 8.63 10.01 5.31
N GLU A 100 9.23 9.86 4.16
CA GLU A 100 8.76 10.47 2.92
C GLU A 100 7.38 9.94 2.52
N GLU A 101 7.16 8.62 2.63
CA GLU A 101 5.86 8.01 2.36
C GLU A 101 4.79 8.48 3.36
N ALA A 102 5.14 8.69 4.63
CA ALA A 102 4.22 9.23 5.62
C ALA A 102 3.79 10.67 5.26
N TYR A 103 4.71 11.51 4.79
CA TYR A 103 4.38 12.85 4.32
C TYR A 103 3.53 12.81 3.04
N TRP A 104 3.90 12.04 2.05
CA TRP A 104 3.13 11.95 0.80
C TRP A 104 1.72 11.41 1.02
N PHE A 105 1.57 10.44 1.90
CA PHE A 105 0.26 9.95 2.30
C PHE A 105 -0.53 11.00 3.09
N GLY A 106 0.10 11.61 4.09
CA GLY A 106 -0.51 12.61 4.97
C GLY A 106 -0.91 13.90 4.25
N GLU A 107 -0.09 14.37 3.31
CA GLU A 107 -0.32 15.62 2.57
C GLU A 107 -1.11 15.42 1.26
N GLY A 108 -1.16 14.20 0.74
CA GLY A 108 -1.82 13.90 -0.52
C GLY A 108 -3.07 13.03 -0.39
N VAL A 109 -2.95 11.85 0.19
CA VAL A 109 -4.05 10.87 0.24
C VAL A 109 -5.08 11.22 1.32
N LEU A 110 -4.65 11.58 2.53
CA LEU A 110 -5.58 11.94 3.62
C LEU A 110 -6.48 13.13 3.27
N PRO A 111 -5.98 14.24 2.69
CA PRO A 111 -6.85 15.33 2.23
C PRO A 111 -7.87 14.90 1.17
N GLU A 112 -7.48 13.99 0.28
CA GLU A 112 -8.39 13.44 -0.74
C GLU A 112 -9.49 12.59 -0.11
N LEU A 113 -9.17 11.69 0.83
CA LEU A 113 -10.14 10.89 1.58
C LEU A 113 -11.08 11.77 2.41
N ARG A 114 -10.56 12.86 3.00
CA ARG A 114 -11.37 13.84 3.73
C ARG A 114 -12.35 14.56 2.81
N ARG A 115 -11.88 15.01 1.65
CA ARG A 115 -12.72 15.67 0.64
C ARG A 115 -13.87 14.77 0.17
N ARG A 116 -13.66 13.47 0.12
CA ARG A 116 -14.66 12.45 -0.23
C ARG A 116 -15.59 12.08 0.93
N GLY A 117 -15.30 12.53 2.15
CA GLY A 117 -16.06 12.16 3.35
C GLY A 117 -15.84 10.73 3.82
N VAL A 118 -14.75 10.09 3.37
CA VAL A 118 -14.39 8.69 3.73
C VAL A 118 -13.59 8.64 5.03
N TRP A 119 -12.87 9.71 5.34
CA TRP A 119 -12.02 9.80 6.53
C TRP A 119 -12.06 11.20 7.15
N GLU A 120 -12.07 11.24 8.48
CA GLU A 120 -11.94 12.46 9.28
C GLU A 120 -10.85 12.27 10.34
N PRO A 121 -10.03 13.30 10.61
CA PRO A 121 -9.01 13.23 11.66
C PRO A 121 -9.67 13.03 13.04
N ALA A 122 -9.06 12.20 13.87
CA ALA A 122 -9.49 12.00 15.23
C ALA A 122 -9.50 13.34 16.01
N GLY A 123 -10.65 13.74 16.55
CA GLY A 123 -10.82 15.01 17.27
C GLY A 123 -11.46 16.13 16.46
N ALA A 124 -11.76 15.94 15.17
CA ALA A 124 -12.49 16.95 14.37
C ALA A 124 -13.85 17.31 14.98
N GLU A 125 -14.53 16.37 15.61
CA GLU A 125 -15.79 16.61 16.31
C GLU A 125 -15.62 17.55 17.52
N ARG A 126 -14.48 17.50 18.25
CA ARG A 126 -14.21 18.40 19.38
C ARG A 126 -14.02 19.86 18.97
N GLU A 127 -13.43 20.11 17.81
CA GLU A 127 -13.23 21.48 17.32
C GLU A 127 -14.55 22.15 16.96
N LEU A 128 -15.51 21.40 16.42
CA LEU A 128 -16.85 21.89 16.10
C LEU A 128 -17.68 22.19 17.36
N GLU A 129 -17.59 21.38 18.42
CA GLU A 129 -18.25 21.64 19.71
C GLU A 129 -17.68 22.89 20.41
N VAL A 130 -16.36 23.06 20.39
CA VAL A 130 -15.72 24.26 21.03
C VAL A 130 -16.07 25.54 20.25
N ALA A 131 -16.18 25.48 18.92
CA ALA A 131 -16.57 26.63 18.10
C ALA A 131 -18.07 27.02 18.27
N GLY A 132 -18.92 26.08 18.71
CA GLY A 132 -20.34 26.29 18.96
C GLY A 132 -20.66 27.01 20.28
N TYR A 133 -19.73 27.07 21.25
CA TYR A 133 -19.94 27.66 22.58
C TYR A 133 -19.70 29.19 22.64
N GLY A 134 -19.46 29.85 21.54
CA GLY A 134 -19.13 31.28 21.44
C GLY A 134 -20.25 32.22 20.99
N ARG A 135 -21.54 31.83 21.00
CA ARG A 135 -22.66 32.73 20.68
C ARG A 135 -23.77 32.58 21.72
N SER A 136 -23.66 33.38 22.76
CA SER A 136 -24.76 33.82 23.60
C SER A 136 -24.77 35.35 23.65
#